data_7e86524bd5598ea8801e2d310c3cb50d
#
_entry.id   7e86524bd5598ea8801e2d310c3cb50d
#
_cell.length_a   1.000
_cell.length_b   1.000
_cell.length_c   1.000
_cell.angle_alpha   90.00
_cell.angle_beta   90.00
_cell.angle_gamma   90.00
#
_symmetry.space_group_name_H-M   'P 1'
#
loop_
_entity.id
_entity.type
_entity.pdbx_description
1 polymer ?
#
loop_
_entity_poly.entity_id
_entity_poly.type
_entity_poly.pdbx_seq_one_letter_code
_entity_poly.pdbx_strand_id
1 'polypeptide(L)'
;MNLWQQYSVNGKGTKVSNGISLRFEKGVESDFRKLCIQFVNWLRKNYSFPVHINIYIKDCEKIRLLGGQLSYGGFRYFENRAPYIRIPARIAPDIREAYEDIENYYSILGSLVHELTHYYQWVAGLTQTDAVSERQANYFRFRIIERFCKDCDLPF
;
A
#
# COMPACT_ATOMS: atom_id res chain seq x y z
N MET A 1 10.69 -0.02 -18.85
CA MET A 1 10.07 0.70 -17.68
C MET A 1 9.41 -0.35 -16.79
N ASN A 2 9.62 -0.24 -15.47
CA ASN A 2 9.04 -1.22 -14.55
C ASN A 2 7.53 -0.97 -14.34
N LEU A 3 6.87 -1.87 -13.60
CA LEU A 3 5.41 -1.81 -13.41
C LEU A 3 4.95 -0.48 -12.80
N TRP A 4 5.59 -0.02 -11.75
CA TRP A 4 5.21 1.24 -11.10
C TRP A 4 5.46 2.45 -11.99
N GLN A 5 6.57 2.45 -12.75
CA GLN A 5 6.89 3.55 -13.68
C GLN A 5 5.84 3.70 -14.79
N GLN A 6 5.18 2.61 -15.18
CA GLN A 6 4.10 2.67 -16.17
C GLN A 6 2.93 3.55 -15.72
N TYR A 7 2.74 3.68 -14.42
CA TYR A 7 1.66 4.47 -13.83
C TYR A 7 2.14 5.78 -13.23
N SER A 8 3.38 6.17 -13.47
CA SER A 8 3.94 7.45 -13.04
C SER A 8 3.34 8.59 -13.84
N VAL A 9 2.98 9.69 -13.17
CA VAL A 9 2.41 10.89 -13.82
C VAL A 9 3.45 11.95 -14.14
N ASN A 10 4.72 11.74 -13.80
CA ASN A 10 5.87 12.61 -14.16
C ASN A 10 5.67 14.11 -13.92
N GLY A 11 4.92 14.49 -12.90
CA GLY A 11 4.73 15.88 -12.53
C GLY A 11 4.07 16.78 -13.58
N LYS A 12 3.66 16.24 -14.70
CA LYS A 12 2.93 17.00 -15.73
C LYS A 12 1.45 17.02 -15.39
N GLY A 13 0.98 18.11 -14.84
CA GLY A 13 -0.36 18.61 -14.56
C GLY A 13 -1.62 17.97 -15.15
N THR A 14 -1.59 16.72 -15.52
CA THR A 14 -2.80 15.95 -15.73
C THR A 14 -3.47 15.83 -14.39
N LYS A 15 -4.72 16.22 -14.30
CA LYS A 15 -5.55 15.97 -13.13
C LYS A 15 -5.39 14.49 -12.76
N VAL A 16 -4.60 14.23 -11.73
CA VAL A 16 -4.54 12.90 -11.15
C VAL A 16 -5.94 12.63 -10.66
N SER A 17 -6.65 11.71 -11.31
CA SER A 17 -7.94 11.26 -10.81
C SER A 17 -7.73 10.80 -9.38
N ASN A 18 -8.64 11.17 -8.47
CA ASN A 18 -8.66 10.69 -7.09
C ASN A 18 -9.01 9.21 -7.07
N GLY A 19 -8.18 8.38 -7.74
CA GLY A 19 -8.43 6.96 -7.90
C GLY A 19 -8.14 6.12 -6.66
N ILE A 20 -7.77 6.74 -5.54
CA ILE A 20 -7.41 6.05 -4.31
C ILE A 20 -8.13 6.69 -3.12
N SER A 21 -8.82 5.89 -2.33
CA SER A 21 -9.49 6.31 -1.11
C SER A 21 -8.86 5.62 0.09
N LEU A 22 -8.75 6.35 1.20
CA LEU A 22 -8.14 5.86 2.44
C LEU A 22 -9.14 5.98 3.58
N ARG A 23 -9.35 4.89 4.31
CA ARG A 23 -10.23 4.85 5.47
C ARG A 23 -9.54 4.14 6.63
N PHE A 24 -9.73 4.67 7.82
CA PHE A 24 -9.15 4.14 9.05
C PHE A 24 -10.24 3.59 9.97
N GLU A 25 -10.01 2.42 10.54
CA GLU A 25 -10.80 1.98 11.67
C GLU A 25 -10.48 2.83 12.91
N LYS A 26 -11.47 2.97 13.77
CA LYS A 26 -11.30 3.60 15.08
C LYS A 26 -10.25 2.79 15.86
N GLY A 27 -9.32 3.46 16.51
CA GLY A 27 -8.25 2.83 17.28
C GLY A 27 -6.90 2.78 16.58
N VAL A 28 -6.85 3.03 15.27
CA VAL A 28 -5.57 3.18 14.57
C VAL A 28 -4.85 4.42 15.11
N GLU A 29 -3.57 4.28 15.44
CA GLU A 29 -2.76 5.32 16.08
C GLU A 29 -2.71 6.61 15.26
N SER A 30 -2.82 7.75 15.96
CA SER A 30 -2.84 9.08 15.33
C SER A 30 -1.59 9.37 14.50
N ASP A 31 -0.40 9.03 15.01
CA ASP A 31 0.86 9.28 14.31
C ASP A 31 0.95 8.44 13.02
N PHE A 32 0.50 7.20 13.07
CA PHE A 32 0.46 6.37 11.89
C PHE A 32 -0.56 6.89 10.86
N ARG A 33 -1.73 7.37 11.32
CA ARG A 33 -2.72 7.99 10.42
C ARG A 33 -2.12 9.15 9.64
N LYS A 34 -1.39 10.04 10.33
CA LYS A 34 -0.75 11.20 9.69
C LYS A 34 0.25 10.78 8.63
N LEU A 35 1.10 9.82 8.96
CA LEU A 35 2.09 9.30 8.02
C LEU A 35 1.42 8.63 6.82
N CYS A 36 0.38 7.84 7.06
CA CYS A 36 -0.36 7.15 6.01
C CYS A 36 -1.06 8.13 5.06
N ILE A 37 -1.66 9.19 5.60
CA ILE A 37 -2.27 10.26 4.79
C ILE A 37 -1.21 10.95 3.94
N GLN A 38 -0.05 11.27 4.52
CA GLN A 38 1.07 11.87 3.81
C GLN A 38 1.52 10.96 2.66
N PHE A 39 1.65 9.67 2.92
CA PHE A 39 2.05 8.68 1.92
C PHE A 39 1.04 8.59 0.77
N VAL A 40 -0.25 8.48 1.08
CA VAL A 40 -1.30 8.39 0.07
C VAL A 40 -1.38 9.70 -0.75
N ASN A 41 -1.21 10.86 -0.13
CA ASN A 41 -1.14 12.12 -0.86
C ASN A 41 0.06 12.17 -1.80
N TRP A 42 1.21 11.65 -1.36
CA TRP A 42 2.40 11.50 -2.21
C TRP A 42 2.12 10.55 -3.39
N LEU A 43 1.44 9.44 -3.13
CA LEU A 43 1.04 8.50 -4.19
C LEU A 43 0.16 9.19 -5.23
N ARG A 44 -0.82 9.97 -4.79
CA ARG A 44 -1.73 10.70 -5.70
C ARG A 44 -1.00 11.68 -6.60
N LYS A 45 0.08 12.29 -6.12
CA LYS A 45 0.88 13.24 -6.89
C LYS A 45 1.78 12.57 -7.92
N ASN A 46 2.21 11.35 -7.64
CA ASN A 46 3.27 10.70 -8.41
C ASN A 46 2.78 9.55 -9.28
N TYR A 47 1.60 9.00 -8.99
CA TYR A 47 1.09 7.82 -9.69
C TYR A 47 -0.39 7.98 -10.04
N SER A 48 -0.79 7.34 -11.15
CA SER A 48 -2.20 7.24 -11.54
C SER A 48 -2.81 5.95 -11.01
N PHE A 49 -4.09 6.01 -10.71
CA PHE A 49 -4.89 4.85 -10.25
C PHE A 49 -6.08 4.71 -11.20
N PRO A 50 -5.90 4.02 -12.35
CA PRO A 50 -6.92 3.98 -13.42
C PRO A 50 -8.25 3.37 -13.00
N VAL A 51 -8.23 2.41 -12.08
CA VAL A 51 -9.42 1.84 -11.47
C VAL A 51 -9.43 2.28 -10.00
N HIS A 52 -10.56 2.82 -9.54
CA HIS A 52 -10.66 3.29 -8.16
C HIS A 52 -10.34 2.16 -7.17
N ILE A 53 -9.44 2.43 -6.21
CA ILE A 53 -9.01 1.48 -5.17
C ILE A 53 -9.32 2.05 -3.79
N ASN A 54 -10.01 1.27 -2.98
CA ASN A 54 -10.31 1.61 -1.59
C ASN A 54 -9.30 0.93 -0.67
N ILE A 55 -8.64 1.72 0.18
CA ILE A 55 -7.68 1.22 1.17
C ILE A 55 -8.32 1.33 2.55
N TYR A 56 -8.38 0.20 3.27
CA TYR A 56 -8.89 0.12 4.63
C TYR A 56 -7.75 -0.22 5.57
N ILE A 57 -7.45 0.70 6.48
CA ILE A 57 -6.46 0.50 7.54
C ILE A 57 -7.20 -0.02 8.76
N LYS A 58 -6.90 -1.25 9.14
CA LYS A 58 -7.63 -2.00 10.17
C LYS A 58 -6.90 -1.97 11.50
N ASP A 59 -7.65 -1.89 12.59
CA ASP A 59 -7.10 -1.94 13.95
C ASP A 59 -7.00 -3.39 14.42
N CYS A 60 -6.08 -4.12 13.82
CA CYS A 60 -5.79 -5.52 14.15
C CYS A 60 -4.34 -5.84 13.80
N GLU A 61 -3.80 -6.92 14.33
CA GLU A 61 -2.42 -7.35 14.05
C GLU A 61 -2.32 -8.06 12.70
N LYS A 62 -3.34 -8.79 12.31
CA LYS A 62 -3.43 -9.51 11.03
C LYS A 62 -4.86 -9.50 10.53
N ILE A 63 -5.03 -9.47 9.23
CA ILE A 63 -6.34 -9.61 8.59
C ILE A 63 -6.59 -11.08 8.21
N ARG A 64 -7.86 -11.45 8.14
CA ARG A 64 -8.27 -12.78 7.68
C ARG A 64 -8.65 -12.72 6.22
N LEU A 65 -8.01 -13.55 5.41
CA LEU A 65 -8.32 -13.71 3.99
C LEU A 65 -9.50 -14.68 3.80
N LEU A 66 -10.03 -14.74 2.57
CA LEU A 66 -11.18 -15.58 2.23
C LEU A 66 -11.01 -17.06 2.61
N GLY A 67 -9.81 -17.61 2.45
CA GLY A 67 -9.48 -18.97 2.83
C GLY A 67 -9.30 -19.21 4.32
N GLY A 68 -9.52 -18.18 5.16
CA GLY A 68 -9.30 -18.26 6.60
C GLY A 68 -7.88 -18.01 7.05
N GLN A 69 -6.94 -17.83 6.13
CA GLN A 69 -5.54 -17.54 6.43
C GLN A 69 -5.40 -16.13 7.00
N LEU A 70 -4.44 -15.96 7.92
CA LEU A 70 -4.08 -14.65 8.46
C LEU A 70 -2.95 -14.03 7.63
N SER A 71 -3.01 -12.72 7.40
CA SER A 71 -2.06 -12.02 6.54
C SER A 71 -1.81 -10.60 7.01
N TYR A 72 -0.66 -10.03 6.62
CA TYR A 72 -0.29 -8.63 6.86
C TYR A 72 -0.79 -7.68 5.78
N GLY A 73 -1.63 -8.14 4.90
CA GLY A 73 -2.27 -7.34 3.86
C GLY A 73 -3.04 -8.22 2.89
N GLY A 74 -3.95 -7.62 2.15
CA GLY A 74 -4.70 -8.31 1.12
C GLY A 74 -5.27 -7.36 0.09
N PHE A 75 -5.17 -7.74 -1.17
CA PHE A 75 -5.80 -7.07 -2.29
C PHE A 75 -6.89 -7.99 -2.84
N ARG A 76 -8.07 -7.39 -3.09
CA ARG A 76 -9.20 -8.13 -3.66
C ARG A 76 -9.86 -7.33 -4.77
N TYR A 77 -10.16 -7.98 -5.89
CA TYR A 77 -10.84 -7.36 -7.02
C TYR A 77 -12.14 -8.10 -7.35
N PHE A 78 -13.01 -7.41 -8.09
CA PHE A 78 -14.34 -7.88 -8.47
C PHE A 78 -14.65 -7.45 -9.90
N GLU A 79 -15.57 -8.15 -10.57
CA GLU A 79 -15.98 -7.79 -11.93
C GLU A 79 -16.85 -6.52 -11.97
N ASN A 80 -17.68 -6.30 -10.95
CA ASN A 80 -18.74 -5.29 -10.99
C ASN A 80 -18.73 -4.30 -9.82
N ARG A 81 -17.62 -4.20 -9.09
CA ARG A 81 -17.44 -3.19 -8.05
C ARG A 81 -15.95 -2.89 -7.86
N ALA A 82 -15.66 -1.77 -7.20
CA ALA A 82 -14.29 -1.33 -6.97
C ALA A 82 -13.49 -2.34 -6.15
N PRO A 83 -12.22 -2.58 -6.49
CA PRO A 83 -11.31 -3.40 -5.68
C PRO A 83 -10.99 -2.70 -4.37
N TYR A 84 -10.49 -3.47 -3.40
CA TYR A 84 -10.04 -2.91 -2.14
C TYR A 84 -8.76 -3.58 -1.65
N ILE A 85 -8.06 -2.85 -0.79
CA ILE A 85 -6.91 -3.33 -0.02
C ILE A 85 -7.26 -3.18 1.46
N ARG A 86 -6.90 -4.19 2.26
CA ARG A 86 -6.98 -4.14 3.72
C ARG A 86 -5.58 -4.31 4.28
N ILE A 87 -5.20 -3.42 5.22
CA ILE A 87 -3.88 -3.44 5.85
C ILE A 87 -4.07 -3.41 7.36
N PRO A 88 -3.56 -4.40 8.11
CA PRO A 88 -3.58 -4.38 9.57
C PRO A 88 -2.51 -3.42 10.09
N ALA A 89 -2.88 -2.54 11.02
CA ALA A 89 -2.00 -1.49 11.52
C ALA A 89 -1.67 -1.62 13.02
N ARG A 90 -2.12 -2.67 13.68
CA ARG A 90 -1.74 -2.93 15.08
C ARG A 90 -0.45 -3.72 15.11
N ILE A 91 0.55 -3.20 15.80
CA ILE A 91 1.87 -3.80 15.92
C ILE A 91 1.89 -4.68 17.17
N ALA A 92 2.31 -5.95 17.02
CA ALA A 92 2.44 -6.86 18.16
C ALA A 92 3.44 -6.28 19.17
N PRO A 93 3.20 -6.43 20.50
CA PRO A 93 4.04 -5.79 21.51
C PRO A 93 5.53 -6.18 21.44
N ASP A 94 5.85 -7.42 21.13
CA ASP A 94 7.22 -7.89 20.99
C ASP A 94 7.95 -7.22 19.81
N ILE A 95 7.25 -7.01 18.71
CA ILE A 95 7.79 -6.31 17.53
C ILE A 95 7.95 -4.81 17.85
N ARG A 96 6.96 -4.23 18.53
CA ARG A 96 7.01 -2.82 18.92
C ARG A 96 8.22 -2.50 19.80
N GLU A 97 8.57 -3.41 20.69
CA GLU A 97 9.75 -3.25 21.57
C GLU A 97 11.07 -3.44 20.83
N ALA A 98 11.09 -4.26 19.77
CA ALA A 98 12.30 -4.60 19.04
C ALA A 98 12.74 -3.52 18.03
N TYR A 99 11.84 -2.67 17.60
CA TYR A 99 12.09 -1.67 16.55
C TYR A 99 11.55 -0.31 16.95
N GLU A 100 12.08 0.76 16.33
CA GLU A 100 11.55 2.10 16.51
C GLU A 100 10.18 2.24 15.85
N ASP A 101 9.35 3.16 16.34
CA ASP A 101 7.99 3.37 15.82
C ASP A 101 7.99 3.65 14.31
N ILE A 102 8.90 4.50 13.84
CA ILE A 102 8.97 4.83 12.42
C ILE A 102 9.30 3.61 11.55
N GLU A 103 10.16 2.72 12.03
CA GLU A 103 10.49 1.47 11.32
C GLU A 103 9.27 0.56 11.23
N ASN A 104 8.51 0.46 12.33
CA ASN A 104 7.27 -0.30 12.37
C ASN A 104 6.24 0.27 11.38
N TYR A 105 6.11 1.58 11.33
CA TYR A 105 5.20 2.26 10.40
C TYR A 105 5.60 2.03 8.94
N TYR A 106 6.90 2.09 8.63
CA TYR A 106 7.37 1.79 7.27
C TYR A 106 7.12 0.34 6.88
N SER A 107 7.19 -0.58 7.83
CA SER A 107 6.84 -1.98 7.56
C SER A 107 5.36 -2.13 7.16
N ILE A 108 4.48 -1.42 7.85
CA ILE A 108 3.04 -1.41 7.51
C ILE A 108 2.81 -0.77 6.14
N LEU A 109 3.43 0.38 5.87
CA LEU A 109 3.36 1.02 4.54
C LEU A 109 3.95 0.12 3.45
N GLY A 110 5.00 -0.63 3.77
CA GLY A 110 5.57 -1.62 2.85
C GLY A 110 4.58 -2.70 2.47
N SER A 111 3.75 -3.14 3.42
CA SER A 111 2.66 -4.07 3.14
C SER A 111 1.63 -3.44 2.20
N LEU A 112 1.34 -2.16 2.36
CA LEU A 112 0.47 -1.43 1.45
C LEU A 112 1.06 -1.37 0.03
N VAL A 113 2.35 -1.09 -0.10
CA VAL A 113 3.04 -1.08 -1.41
C VAL A 113 2.98 -2.47 -2.06
N HIS A 114 3.17 -3.52 -1.27
CA HIS A 114 3.06 -4.90 -1.73
C HIS A 114 1.67 -5.14 -2.36
N GLU A 115 0.62 -4.76 -1.69
CA GLU A 115 -0.75 -4.95 -2.17
C GLU A 115 -1.07 -4.01 -3.35
N LEU A 116 -0.56 -2.79 -3.36
CA LEU A 116 -0.69 -1.88 -4.50
C LEU A 116 0.04 -2.42 -5.74
N THR A 117 1.12 -3.16 -5.54
CA THR A 117 1.79 -3.85 -6.66
C THR A 117 0.87 -4.90 -7.28
N HIS A 118 0.17 -5.68 -6.47
CA HIS A 118 -0.85 -6.60 -6.95
C HIS A 118 -1.99 -5.88 -7.67
N TYR A 119 -2.40 -4.72 -7.19
CA TYR A 119 -3.37 -3.86 -7.87
C TYR A 119 -2.89 -3.48 -9.27
N TYR A 120 -1.64 -3.02 -9.41
CA TYR A 120 -1.09 -2.66 -10.73
C TYR A 120 -0.92 -3.86 -11.65
N GLN A 121 -0.56 -5.03 -11.10
CA GLN A 121 -0.53 -6.27 -11.89
C GLN A 121 -1.90 -6.58 -12.48
N TRP A 122 -2.93 -6.42 -11.67
CA TRP A 122 -4.31 -6.63 -12.10
C TRP A 122 -4.76 -5.58 -13.13
N VAL A 123 -4.51 -4.30 -12.90
CA VAL A 123 -4.86 -3.22 -13.84
C VAL A 123 -4.15 -3.42 -15.17
N ALA A 124 -2.89 -3.82 -15.16
CA ALA A 124 -2.10 -4.07 -16.37
C ALA A 124 -2.49 -5.37 -17.09
N GLY A 125 -3.33 -6.20 -16.47
CA GLY A 125 -3.74 -7.48 -17.06
C GLY A 125 -2.63 -8.51 -17.16
N LEU A 126 -1.66 -8.47 -16.24
CA LEU A 126 -0.53 -9.40 -16.29
C LEU A 126 -0.98 -10.82 -15.98
N THR A 127 -0.57 -11.76 -16.83
CA THR A 127 -0.76 -13.19 -16.61
C THR A 127 0.60 -13.78 -16.23
N GLN A 128 0.81 -13.95 -14.94
CA GLN A 128 2.07 -14.51 -14.40
C GLN A 128 1.74 -15.47 -13.26
N THR A 129 2.71 -16.33 -12.92
CA THR A 129 2.54 -17.25 -11.79
C THR A 129 2.46 -16.47 -10.48
N ASP A 130 1.86 -17.07 -9.45
CA ASP A 130 1.78 -16.48 -8.11
C ASP A 130 3.19 -16.18 -7.57
N ALA A 131 4.15 -17.08 -7.79
CA ALA A 131 5.53 -16.90 -7.35
C ALA A 131 6.17 -15.65 -7.98
N VAL A 132 5.95 -15.41 -9.27
CA VAL A 132 6.47 -14.22 -9.98
C VAL A 132 5.77 -12.96 -9.47
N SER A 133 4.45 -13.01 -9.30
CA SER A 133 3.66 -11.88 -8.77
C SER A 133 4.12 -11.48 -7.38
N GLU A 134 4.33 -12.46 -6.50
CA GLU A 134 4.80 -12.22 -5.12
C GLU A 134 6.22 -11.67 -5.09
N ARG A 135 7.10 -12.19 -5.93
CA ARG A 135 8.48 -11.70 -6.03
C ARG A 135 8.51 -10.24 -6.46
N GLN A 136 7.69 -9.87 -7.44
CA GLN A 136 7.59 -8.50 -7.92
C GLN A 136 7.04 -7.58 -6.84
N ALA A 137 6.00 -8.01 -6.11
CA ALA A 137 5.42 -7.23 -5.03
C ALA A 137 6.43 -7.00 -3.88
N ASN A 138 7.22 -8.02 -3.54
CA ASN A 138 8.28 -7.91 -2.54
C ASN A 138 9.42 -7.01 -3.02
N TYR A 139 9.74 -7.04 -4.32
CA TYR A 139 10.76 -6.18 -4.91
C TYR A 139 10.43 -4.69 -4.73
N PHE A 140 9.18 -4.29 -4.94
CA PHE A 140 8.78 -2.89 -4.86
C PHE A 140 8.55 -2.41 -3.43
N ARG A 141 8.28 -3.29 -2.50
CA ARG A 141 7.87 -2.99 -1.12
C ARG A 141 8.61 -1.81 -0.50
N PHE A 142 9.92 -1.91 -0.36
CA PHE A 142 10.73 -0.87 0.28
C PHE A 142 11.30 0.16 -0.69
N ARG A 143 11.37 -0.14 -1.97
CA ARG A 143 11.83 0.81 -2.98
C ARG A 143 10.91 2.01 -3.12
N ILE A 144 9.61 1.77 -3.07
CA ILE A 144 8.63 2.85 -3.11
C ILE A 144 8.65 3.66 -1.81
N ILE A 145 8.79 3.01 -0.67
CA ILE A 145 8.91 3.70 0.64
C ILE A 145 10.17 4.57 0.68
N GLU A 146 11.31 4.05 0.23
CA GLU A 146 12.56 4.81 0.15
C GLU A 146 12.40 6.08 -0.68
N ARG A 147 11.74 5.98 -1.82
CA ARG A 147 11.44 7.09 -2.70
C ARG A 147 10.54 8.13 -2.05
N PHE A 148 9.50 7.67 -1.36
CA PHE A 148 8.60 8.52 -0.58
C PHE A 148 9.39 9.28 0.49
N CYS A 149 10.23 8.58 1.25
CA CYS A 149 11.03 9.20 2.31
C CYS A 149 12.00 10.23 1.76
N LYS A 150 12.63 9.95 0.62
CA LYS A 150 13.53 10.88 -0.05
C LYS A 150 12.80 12.14 -0.50
N ASP A 151 11.64 11.99 -1.14
CA ASP A 151 10.86 13.10 -1.67
C ASP A 151 10.27 13.98 -0.55
N CYS A 152 9.95 13.39 0.60
CA CYS A 152 9.33 14.08 1.73
C CYS A 152 10.31 14.44 2.85
N ASP A 153 11.60 14.21 2.64
CA ASP A 153 12.66 14.48 3.62
C ASP A 153 12.39 13.77 4.96
N LEU A 154 12.04 12.50 4.88
CA LEU A 154 11.81 11.64 6.03
C LEU A 154 13.00 10.69 6.23
N PRO A 155 13.28 10.27 7.49
CA PRO A 155 14.33 9.30 7.75
C PRO A 155 13.98 7.94 7.14
N PHE A 156 15.01 7.24 6.67
CA PHE A 156 14.82 5.89 6.12
C PHE A 156 15.99 4.99 6.47
#